data_5f3439ff6ffc43ac719d4c5f0fa79d5a
#
_entry.id   5f3439ff6ffc43ac719d4c5f0fa79d5a
#
_cell.length_a   1.000
_cell.length_b   1.000
_cell.length_c   1.000
_cell.angle_alpha   90.00
_cell.angle_beta   90.00
_cell.angle_gamma   90.00
#
_symmetry.space_group_name_H-M   'P 1'
#
loop_
_entity.id
_entity.type
_entity.pdbx_description
1 polymer ?
#
loop_
_entity_poly.entity_id
_entity_poly.type
_entity_poly.pdbx_seq_one_letter_code
_entity_poly.pdbx_strand_id
1 'polypeptide(L)'
;MNLMRFLRRPISLRQRLILTIGAILLVFELISVFWLWHESTEQIQLFEQALRDNRNNDRHIMREIREAVASLIVPGVFMVSLTLFICYQAVRRITRPLAELQKELEARTADNLTPIAIHSATLKIEAVVSALNDLVSRLTSTLDNERLFTADVAHELRTPLAGVRLHQELLAKTHHIDVAPLVARLDQMMESVSQLLQLARAGQSFSSGNYQHVKLLEDVILPSYDELSTMLDQRQQTLLLPESAADITVQGDATLLRMLLRNLVENAHRYSPQGSNIMIKLQEDGGAVMAVEDEGPGIDESKCGELSKAFVRMDSRYGGIGLGLSIVSRITQLHHGQFFLQNRQETSGTRAWVRLKKDQYVANQI
;
A
#
# COMPACT_ATOMS: atom_id res chain seq x y z
N MET A 1 5.88 12.96 54.02
CA MET A 1 6.36 13.24 52.63
C MET A 1 6.22 12.04 51.66
N ASN A 2 5.28 11.11 51.89
CA ASN A 2 5.13 9.89 51.08
C ASN A 2 3.77 9.72 50.37
N LEU A 3 2.81 10.62 50.60
CA LEU A 3 1.46 10.49 49.99
C LEU A 3 1.41 11.03 48.53
N MET A 4 2.26 12.04 48.18
CA MET A 4 2.28 12.59 46.81
C MET A 4 3.01 11.73 45.77
N ARG A 5 3.86 10.77 46.17
CA ARG A 5 4.51 9.82 45.25
C ARG A 5 3.60 8.66 44.83
N PHE A 6 2.53 8.37 45.56
CA PHE A 6 1.58 7.30 45.24
C PHE A 6 0.60 7.69 44.11
N LEU A 7 0.35 8.99 43.92
CA LEU A 7 -0.56 9.54 42.90
C LEU A 7 0.04 9.63 41.50
N ARG A 8 1.32 9.33 41.31
CA ARG A 8 2.02 9.37 39.99
C ARG A 8 2.24 8.01 39.33
N ARG A 9 1.64 6.93 39.82
CA ARG A 9 1.67 5.67 39.06
C ARG A 9 0.74 5.78 37.84
N PRO A 10 1.22 5.41 36.64
CA PRO A 10 0.40 5.43 35.45
C PRO A 10 -0.78 4.48 35.60
N ILE A 11 -1.94 5.04 35.86
CA ILE A 11 -3.19 4.29 36.03
C ILE A 11 -3.57 3.72 34.65
N SER A 12 -3.84 2.39 34.59
CA SER A 12 -4.24 1.75 33.34
C SER A 12 -5.56 2.35 32.81
N LEU A 13 -5.77 2.34 31.48
CA LEU A 13 -7.01 2.80 30.85
C LEU A 13 -8.24 2.19 31.53
N ARG A 14 -8.19 0.88 31.79
CA ARG A 14 -9.23 0.13 32.52
C ARG A 14 -9.44 0.66 33.93
N GLN A 15 -8.37 0.88 34.69
CA GLN A 15 -8.45 1.42 36.05
C GLN A 15 -8.98 2.86 36.05
N ARG A 16 -8.56 3.69 35.09
CA ARG A 16 -9.04 5.06 34.95
C ARG A 16 -10.53 5.09 34.61
N LEU A 17 -10.99 4.23 33.73
CA LEU A 17 -12.39 4.09 33.39
C LEU A 17 -13.22 3.62 34.58
N ILE A 18 -12.78 2.56 35.29
CA ILE A 18 -13.45 2.03 36.48
C ILE A 18 -13.48 3.07 37.60
N LEU A 19 -12.36 3.75 37.88
CA LEU A 19 -12.30 4.79 38.90
C LEU A 19 -13.18 6.00 38.57
N THR A 20 -13.20 6.44 37.31
CA THR A 20 -14.02 7.59 36.90
C THR A 20 -15.50 7.25 36.98
N ILE A 21 -15.92 6.11 36.46
CA ILE A 21 -17.32 5.68 36.51
C ILE A 21 -17.70 5.38 37.97
N GLY A 22 -16.85 4.69 38.72
CA GLY A 22 -17.08 4.39 40.13
C GLY A 22 -17.19 5.64 40.99
N ALA A 23 -16.34 6.65 40.78
CA ALA A 23 -16.43 7.94 41.49
C ALA A 23 -17.72 8.71 41.14
N ILE A 24 -18.11 8.72 39.86
CA ILE A 24 -19.35 9.33 39.40
C ILE A 24 -20.55 8.66 40.07
N LEU A 25 -20.62 7.34 40.08
CA LEU A 25 -21.68 6.55 40.69
C LEU A 25 -21.74 6.79 42.20
N LEU A 26 -20.58 6.78 42.89
CA LEU A 26 -20.50 6.96 44.34
C LEU A 26 -20.96 8.36 44.75
N VAL A 27 -20.52 9.41 44.05
CA VAL A 27 -20.97 10.79 44.30
C VAL A 27 -22.49 10.92 44.08
N PHE A 28 -22.97 10.26 43.03
CA PHE A 28 -24.38 10.22 42.71
C PHE A 28 -25.20 9.54 43.79
N GLU A 29 -24.75 8.35 44.25
CA GLU A 29 -25.38 7.59 45.34
C GLU A 29 -25.49 8.44 46.63
N LEU A 30 -24.40 9.11 46.99
CA LEU A 30 -24.38 9.98 48.19
C LEU A 30 -25.36 11.14 48.06
N ILE A 31 -25.46 11.78 46.91
CA ILE A 31 -26.41 12.87 46.65
C ILE A 31 -27.85 12.32 46.70
N SER A 32 -28.09 11.17 46.10
CA SER A 32 -29.41 10.54 46.05
C SER A 32 -29.88 10.13 47.46
N VAL A 33 -29.01 9.52 48.26
CA VAL A 33 -29.32 9.14 49.65
C VAL A 33 -29.59 10.37 50.51
N PHE A 34 -28.76 11.43 50.37
CA PHE A 34 -28.95 12.67 51.09
C PHE A 34 -30.29 13.33 50.73
N TRP A 35 -30.62 13.37 49.45
CA TRP A 35 -31.90 13.92 48.97
C TRP A 35 -33.09 13.12 49.50
N LEU A 36 -33.04 11.82 49.41
CA LEU A 36 -34.08 10.91 49.88
C LEU A 36 -34.30 11.07 51.42
N TRP A 37 -33.22 11.18 52.19
CA TRP A 37 -33.28 11.44 53.61
C TRP A 37 -33.91 12.77 53.96
N HIS A 38 -33.51 13.83 53.26
CA HIS A 38 -34.06 15.16 53.46
C HIS A 38 -35.58 15.22 53.13
N GLU A 39 -35.94 14.70 51.96
CA GLU A 39 -37.35 14.65 51.52
C GLU A 39 -38.21 13.79 52.44
N SER A 40 -37.71 12.63 52.84
CA SER A 40 -38.42 11.75 53.80
C SER A 40 -38.64 12.40 55.16
N THR A 41 -37.70 13.24 55.61
CA THR A 41 -37.83 13.94 56.89
C THR A 41 -38.89 15.04 56.79
N GLU A 42 -38.96 15.78 55.70
CA GLU A 42 -40.01 16.79 55.47
C GLU A 42 -41.41 16.14 55.33
N GLN A 43 -41.50 15.02 54.60
CA GLN A 43 -42.79 14.31 54.48
C GLN A 43 -43.31 13.75 55.80
N ILE A 44 -42.42 13.24 56.67
CA ILE A 44 -42.79 12.76 58.00
C ILE A 44 -43.37 13.93 58.85
N GLN A 45 -42.74 15.09 58.79
CA GLN A 45 -43.22 16.30 59.52
C GLN A 45 -44.59 16.77 59.02
N LEU A 46 -44.79 16.78 57.70
CA LEU A 46 -46.07 17.14 57.08
C LEU A 46 -47.18 16.13 57.48
N PHE A 47 -46.84 14.83 57.48
CA PHE A 47 -47.78 13.77 57.88
C PHE A 47 -48.16 13.84 59.36
N GLU A 48 -47.23 14.16 60.26
CA GLU A 48 -47.53 14.42 61.68
C GLU A 48 -48.43 15.64 61.86
N GLN A 49 -48.28 16.73 61.09
CA GLN A 49 -49.10 17.87 61.07
C GLN A 49 -50.51 17.56 60.58
N ALA A 50 -50.64 16.82 59.49
CA ALA A 50 -51.90 16.36 58.89
C ALA A 50 -52.72 15.48 59.84
N LEU A 51 -52.10 14.62 60.61
CA LEU A 51 -52.72 13.79 61.60
C LEU A 51 -53.26 14.58 62.80
N ARG A 52 -52.69 15.74 63.12
CA ARG A 52 -53.18 16.66 64.18
C ARG A 52 -54.36 17.48 63.71
N ASP A 53 -54.54 17.76 62.44
CA ASP A 53 -55.50 18.66 61.87
C ASP A 53 -56.75 17.98 61.31
N ASN A 54 -57.26 16.95 61.91
CA ASN A 54 -58.45 16.11 61.70
C ASN A 54 -59.46 16.60 60.66
N ARG A 55 -59.01 16.95 59.45
CA ARG A 55 -59.86 17.38 58.30
C ARG A 55 -59.94 16.28 57.27
N ASN A 56 -61.05 15.55 57.29
CA ASN A 56 -61.49 14.61 56.25
C ASN A 56 -61.72 15.34 54.92
N ASN A 57 -60.71 15.42 54.03
CA ASN A 57 -60.93 15.98 52.71
C ASN A 57 -60.09 15.14 51.71
N ASP A 58 -60.72 14.09 51.16
CA ASP A 58 -60.07 13.12 50.23
C ASP A 58 -59.36 13.78 49.05
N ARG A 59 -59.81 14.95 48.62
CA ARG A 59 -59.21 15.72 47.53
C ARG A 59 -57.85 16.34 47.91
N HIS A 60 -57.71 16.76 49.19
CA HIS A 60 -56.46 17.28 49.71
C HIS A 60 -55.40 16.20 49.82
N ILE A 61 -55.79 15.05 50.34
CA ILE A 61 -54.88 13.87 50.49
C ILE A 61 -54.35 13.40 49.13
N MET A 62 -55.20 13.31 48.13
CA MET A 62 -54.75 12.92 46.77
C MET A 62 -53.84 13.95 46.08
N ARG A 63 -53.94 15.22 46.42
CA ARG A 63 -53.04 16.26 45.93
C ARG A 63 -51.68 16.18 46.59
N GLU A 64 -51.65 16.02 47.91
CA GLU A 64 -50.42 15.85 48.68
C GLU A 64 -49.66 14.59 48.28
N ILE A 65 -50.35 13.45 48.07
CA ILE A 65 -49.72 12.20 47.55
C ILE A 65 -49.11 12.47 46.17
N ARG A 66 -49.80 13.19 45.31
CA ARG A 66 -49.27 13.48 43.94
C ARG A 66 -48.04 14.40 44.02
N GLU A 67 -48.05 15.40 44.85
CA GLU A 67 -46.93 16.31 45.08
C GLU A 67 -45.74 15.55 45.69
N ALA A 68 -45.97 14.67 46.66
CA ALA A 68 -44.96 13.84 47.26
C ALA A 68 -44.34 12.81 46.25
N VAL A 69 -45.17 12.22 45.44
CA VAL A 69 -44.67 11.30 44.37
C VAL A 69 -43.90 12.08 43.29
N ALA A 70 -44.35 13.26 42.92
CA ALA A 70 -43.65 14.10 41.94
C ALA A 70 -42.30 14.61 42.47
N SER A 71 -42.23 14.97 43.76
CA SER A 71 -40.96 15.41 44.41
C SER A 71 -39.90 14.34 44.46
N LEU A 72 -40.29 13.05 44.45
CA LEU A 72 -39.37 11.92 44.39
C LEU A 72 -38.99 11.55 42.96
N ILE A 73 -39.98 11.48 42.05
CA ILE A 73 -39.77 11.01 40.68
C ILE A 73 -38.96 12.00 39.83
N VAL A 74 -39.28 13.27 39.86
CA VAL A 74 -38.66 14.29 38.99
C VAL A 74 -37.18 14.45 39.26
N PRO A 75 -36.69 14.60 40.49
CA PRO A 75 -35.26 14.64 40.77
C PRO A 75 -34.58 13.31 40.47
N GLY A 76 -35.23 12.17 40.74
CA GLY A 76 -34.70 10.85 40.43
C GLY A 76 -34.43 10.66 38.93
N VAL A 77 -35.40 11.02 38.08
CA VAL A 77 -35.23 10.95 36.61
C VAL A 77 -34.14 11.91 36.14
N PHE A 78 -34.11 13.13 36.68
CA PHE A 78 -33.07 14.10 36.35
C PHE A 78 -31.69 13.61 36.72
N MET A 79 -31.52 13.05 37.90
CA MET A 79 -30.26 12.52 38.40
C MET A 79 -29.75 11.33 37.56
N VAL A 80 -30.63 10.37 37.22
CA VAL A 80 -30.29 9.24 36.36
C VAL A 80 -29.85 9.73 34.97
N SER A 81 -30.60 10.67 34.39
CA SER A 81 -30.28 11.26 33.07
C SER A 81 -28.92 11.95 33.09
N LEU A 82 -28.65 12.75 34.13
CA LEU A 82 -27.37 13.46 34.33
C LEU A 82 -26.20 12.45 34.47
N THR A 83 -26.37 11.39 35.23
CA THR A 83 -25.36 10.37 35.42
C THR A 83 -25.05 9.66 34.11
N LEU A 84 -26.06 9.23 33.37
CA LEU A 84 -25.89 8.60 32.06
C LEU A 84 -25.17 9.54 31.09
N PHE A 85 -25.53 10.84 31.11
CA PHE A 85 -24.85 11.83 30.28
C PHE A 85 -23.36 11.98 30.65
N ILE A 86 -23.03 12.09 31.93
CA ILE A 86 -21.64 12.22 32.39
C ILE A 86 -20.84 10.94 32.08
N CYS A 87 -21.42 9.76 32.33
CA CYS A 87 -20.81 8.48 31.98
C CYS A 87 -20.56 8.37 30.47
N TYR A 88 -21.53 8.73 29.64
CA TYR A 88 -21.38 8.76 28.18
C TYR A 88 -20.22 9.68 27.75
N GLN A 89 -20.15 10.87 28.30
CA GLN A 89 -19.07 11.82 28.02
C GLN A 89 -17.69 11.30 28.47
N ALA A 90 -17.63 10.67 29.66
CA ALA A 90 -16.40 10.08 30.17
C ALA A 90 -15.91 8.93 29.27
N VAL A 91 -16.79 8.02 28.87
CA VAL A 91 -16.47 6.91 27.95
C VAL A 91 -16.00 7.46 26.62
N ARG A 92 -16.76 8.39 26.03
CA ARG A 92 -16.40 9.01 24.74
C ARG A 92 -15.03 9.69 24.77
N ARG A 93 -14.72 10.42 25.86
CA ARG A 93 -13.41 11.09 26.02
C ARG A 93 -12.24 10.12 26.18
N ILE A 94 -12.47 8.95 26.77
CA ILE A 94 -11.46 7.93 26.98
C ILE A 94 -11.23 7.09 25.70
N THR A 95 -12.30 6.83 24.93
CA THR A 95 -12.21 5.97 23.74
C THR A 95 -11.89 6.74 22.45
N ARG A 96 -12.11 8.06 22.41
CA ARG A 96 -11.84 8.90 21.24
C ARG A 96 -10.41 8.77 20.67
N PRO A 97 -9.32 8.80 21.46
CA PRO A 97 -7.97 8.67 20.91
C PRO A 97 -7.72 7.33 20.23
N LEU A 98 -8.41 6.27 20.67
CA LEU A 98 -8.29 4.95 20.05
C LEU A 98 -8.98 4.92 18.68
N ALA A 99 -10.15 5.57 18.54
CA ALA A 99 -10.85 5.70 17.28
C ALA A 99 -10.07 6.59 16.29
N GLU A 100 -9.42 7.64 16.77
CA GLU A 100 -8.54 8.49 15.96
C GLU A 100 -7.32 7.71 15.46
N LEU A 101 -6.70 6.88 16.32
CA LEU A 101 -5.60 5.99 15.93
C LEU A 101 -6.03 4.96 14.87
N GLN A 102 -7.21 4.34 15.07
CA GLN A 102 -7.74 3.40 14.10
C GLN A 102 -7.95 4.06 12.73
N LYS A 103 -8.58 5.24 12.70
CA LYS A 103 -8.81 5.99 11.46
C LYS A 103 -7.52 6.39 10.77
N GLU A 104 -6.51 6.82 11.53
CA GLU A 104 -5.19 7.16 11.02
C GLU A 104 -4.48 5.94 10.41
N LEU A 105 -4.61 4.76 11.04
CA LEU A 105 -4.07 3.50 10.54
C LEU A 105 -4.80 3.01 9.28
N GLU A 106 -6.13 3.11 9.24
CA GLU A 106 -6.94 2.74 8.07
C GLU A 106 -6.70 3.65 6.87
N ALA A 107 -6.42 4.93 7.10
CA ALA A 107 -6.09 5.89 6.05
C ALA A 107 -4.66 5.74 5.51
N ARG A 108 -3.80 4.91 6.15
CA ARG A 108 -2.45 4.67 5.69
C ARG A 108 -2.43 3.64 4.57
N THR A 109 -1.75 4.01 3.50
CA THR A 109 -1.33 3.10 2.44
C THR A 109 0.07 2.56 2.75
N ALA A 110 0.48 1.51 2.06
CA ALA A 110 1.83 0.93 2.18
C ALA A 110 2.97 1.96 1.97
N ASP A 111 2.62 3.10 1.38
CA ASP A 111 3.55 4.13 0.96
C ASP A 111 3.68 5.29 1.96
N ASN A 112 2.78 5.38 2.93
CA ASN A 112 2.81 6.45 3.93
C ASN A 112 3.47 5.97 5.22
N LEU A 113 4.80 6.06 5.27
CA LEU A 113 5.66 5.69 6.41
C LEU A 113 5.94 6.89 7.35
N THR A 114 5.18 7.98 7.27
CA THR A 114 5.36 9.11 8.18
C THR A 114 5.03 8.72 9.63
N PRO A 115 5.73 9.26 10.65
CA PRO A 115 5.42 8.97 12.05
C PRO A 115 3.98 9.36 12.40
N ILE A 116 3.35 8.56 13.25
CA ILE A 116 2.00 8.84 13.76
C ILE A 116 2.09 9.93 14.83
N ALA A 117 1.44 11.08 14.61
CA ALA A 117 1.49 12.24 15.47
C ALA A 117 0.28 12.33 16.42
N ILE A 118 -0.11 11.23 17.06
CA ILE A 118 -1.22 11.21 18.03
C ILE A 118 -0.66 11.45 19.43
N HIS A 119 -1.03 12.60 20.02
CA HIS A 119 -0.74 12.89 21.43
C HIS A 119 -1.97 12.47 22.27
N SER A 120 -1.80 11.39 23.04
CA SER A 120 -2.85 10.90 23.93
C SER A 120 -2.48 11.18 25.39
N ALA A 121 -3.46 11.64 26.18
CA ALA A 121 -3.32 11.77 27.63
C ALA A 121 -3.18 10.42 28.36
N THR A 122 -3.15 9.32 27.65
CA THR A 122 -3.09 7.97 28.21
C THR A 122 -1.76 7.31 27.84
N LEU A 123 -0.91 7.10 28.83
CA LEU A 123 0.43 6.47 28.72
C LEU A 123 0.47 5.17 27.88
N LYS A 124 -0.61 4.38 27.93
CA LYS A 124 -0.68 3.14 27.16
C LYS A 124 -0.87 3.35 25.66
N ILE A 125 -1.62 4.38 25.25
CA ILE A 125 -1.79 4.71 23.82
C ILE A 125 -0.50 5.33 23.29
N GLU A 126 0.16 6.21 24.07
CA GLU A 126 1.48 6.72 23.71
C GLU A 126 2.52 5.62 23.54
N ALA A 127 2.53 4.61 24.42
CA ALA A 127 3.44 3.48 24.30
C ALA A 127 3.18 2.65 23.03
N VAL A 128 1.91 2.47 22.64
CA VAL A 128 1.54 1.77 21.39
C VAL A 128 1.95 2.59 20.17
N VAL A 129 1.68 3.91 20.18
CA VAL A 129 2.08 4.82 19.09
C VAL A 129 3.60 4.87 18.95
N SER A 130 4.35 4.93 20.07
CA SER A 130 5.82 4.88 20.07
C SER A 130 6.33 3.57 19.49
N ALA A 131 5.81 2.41 19.95
CA ALA A 131 6.21 1.11 19.44
C ALA A 131 5.91 0.95 17.93
N LEU A 132 4.79 1.50 17.47
CA LEU A 132 4.42 1.50 16.07
C LEU A 132 5.35 2.40 15.24
N ASN A 133 5.68 3.59 15.74
CA ASN A 133 6.63 4.50 15.10
C ASN A 133 8.05 3.90 15.04
N ASP A 134 8.49 3.19 16.09
CA ASP A 134 9.75 2.46 16.10
C ASP A 134 9.77 1.35 15.04
N LEU A 135 8.66 0.63 14.88
CA LEU A 135 8.52 -0.39 13.85
C LEU A 135 8.56 0.22 12.45
N VAL A 136 7.83 1.31 12.22
CA VAL A 136 7.85 2.06 10.94
C VAL A 136 9.27 2.56 10.65
N SER A 137 9.96 3.15 11.63
CA SER A 137 11.34 3.62 11.49
C SER A 137 12.30 2.49 11.11
N ARG A 138 12.20 1.32 11.77
CA ARG A 138 13.01 0.14 11.43
C ARG A 138 12.74 -0.37 10.02
N LEU A 139 11.45 -0.41 9.60
CA LEU A 139 11.07 -0.79 8.23
C LEU A 139 11.66 0.18 7.21
N THR A 140 11.53 1.48 7.44
CA THR A 140 12.11 2.52 6.56
C THR A 140 13.63 2.36 6.46
N SER A 141 14.32 2.21 7.60
CA SER A 141 15.77 2.00 7.61
C SER A 141 16.19 0.73 6.88
N THR A 142 15.43 -0.35 7.01
CA THR A 142 15.70 -1.62 6.31
C THR A 142 15.55 -1.44 4.80
N LEU A 143 14.48 -0.77 4.36
CA LEU A 143 14.25 -0.47 2.94
C LEU A 143 15.33 0.46 2.37
N ASP A 144 15.74 1.48 3.12
CA ASP A 144 16.82 2.38 2.70
C ASP A 144 18.17 1.68 2.62
N ASN A 145 18.48 0.79 3.56
CA ASN A 145 19.69 -0.03 3.51
C ASN A 145 19.66 -0.99 2.31
N GLU A 146 18.53 -1.60 1.99
CA GLU A 146 18.39 -2.44 0.79
C GLU A 146 18.58 -1.65 -0.50
N ARG A 147 18.10 -0.39 -0.54
CA ARG A 147 18.33 0.56 -1.66
C ARG A 147 19.81 0.86 -1.85
N LEU A 148 20.50 1.24 -0.78
CA LEU A 148 21.94 1.53 -0.81
C LEU A 148 22.74 0.29 -1.20
N PHE A 149 22.44 -0.87 -0.61
CA PHE A 149 23.07 -2.13 -0.95
C PHE A 149 22.93 -2.47 -2.45
N THR A 150 21.73 -2.30 -3.02
CA THR A 150 21.50 -2.56 -4.45
C THR A 150 22.31 -1.59 -5.35
N ALA A 151 22.45 -0.33 -4.92
CA ALA A 151 23.25 0.65 -5.64
C ALA A 151 24.76 0.33 -5.59
N ASP A 152 25.24 -0.03 -4.42
CA ASP A 152 26.65 -0.36 -4.19
C ASP A 152 27.05 -1.64 -4.91
N VAL A 153 26.23 -2.69 -4.84
CA VAL A 153 26.45 -3.95 -5.58
C VAL A 153 26.55 -3.71 -7.09
N ALA A 154 25.72 -2.79 -7.64
CA ALA A 154 25.80 -2.44 -9.06
C ALA A 154 27.17 -1.88 -9.43
N HIS A 155 27.71 -1.01 -8.60
CA HIS A 155 29.01 -0.39 -8.81
C HIS A 155 30.15 -1.39 -8.62
N GLU A 156 30.09 -2.15 -7.54
CA GLU A 156 31.09 -3.17 -7.17
C GLU A 156 31.15 -4.35 -8.17
N LEU A 157 30.08 -4.65 -8.87
CA LEU A 157 30.08 -5.67 -9.94
C LEU A 157 30.60 -5.11 -11.27
N ARG A 158 30.31 -3.86 -11.59
CA ARG A 158 30.74 -3.26 -12.87
C ARG A 158 32.26 -3.19 -13.00
N THR A 159 32.94 -2.82 -11.94
CA THR A 159 34.40 -2.65 -11.91
C THR A 159 35.18 -3.93 -12.22
N PRO A 160 34.97 -5.08 -11.55
CA PRO A 160 35.67 -6.31 -11.89
C PRO A 160 35.30 -6.84 -13.26
N LEU A 161 34.05 -6.71 -13.71
CA LEU A 161 33.63 -7.15 -15.05
C LEU A 161 34.31 -6.31 -16.14
N ALA A 162 34.42 -5.00 -15.95
CA ALA A 162 35.20 -4.13 -16.86
C ALA A 162 36.69 -4.53 -16.89
N GLY A 163 37.25 -4.90 -15.73
CA GLY A 163 38.62 -5.44 -15.66
C GLY A 163 38.82 -6.72 -16.44
N VAL A 164 37.88 -7.67 -16.34
CA VAL A 164 37.90 -8.93 -17.12
C VAL A 164 37.80 -8.62 -18.60
N ARG A 165 36.92 -7.70 -19.02
CA ARG A 165 36.81 -7.28 -20.42
C ARG A 165 38.11 -6.71 -20.95
N LEU A 166 38.72 -5.78 -20.23
CA LEU A 166 39.99 -5.18 -20.61
C LEU A 166 41.11 -6.21 -20.75
N HIS A 167 41.15 -7.20 -19.83
CA HIS A 167 42.13 -8.29 -19.86
C HIS A 167 41.94 -9.17 -21.08
N GLN A 168 40.70 -9.50 -21.46
CA GLN A 168 40.42 -10.27 -22.68
C GLN A 168 40.82 -9.48 -23.94
N GLU A 169 40.53 -8.19 -24.03
CA GLU A 169 40.94 -7.33 -25.16
C GLU A 169 42.48 -7.26 -25.27
N LEU A 170 43.18 -7.21 -24.13
CA LEU A 170 44.62 -7.21 -24.07
C LEU A 170 45.22 -8.54 -24.58
N LEU A 171 44.67 -9.68 -24.15
CA LEU A 171 45.04 -11.02 -24.61
C LEU A 171 44.83 -11.17 -26.12
N ALA A 172 43.72 -10.67 -26.65
CA ALA A 172 43.45 -10.65 -28.08
C ALA A 172 44.55 -9.94 -28.87
N LYS A 173 44.96 -8.76 -28.40
CA LYS A 173 46.00 -7.93 -29.01
C LYS A 173 47.40 -8.59 -28.92
N THR A 174 47.71 -9.23 -27.79
CA THR A 174 49.04 -9.74 -27.51
C THR A 174 49.27 -11.11 -28.17
N HIS A 175 48.25 -11.95 -28.22
CA HIS A 175 48.37 -13.35 -28.65
C HIS A 175 47.59 -13.64 -29.94
N HIS A 176 46.99 -12.62 -30.58
CA HIS A 176 46.18 -12.74 -31.80
C HIS A 176 45.07 -13.81 -31.71
N ILE A 177 44.48 -13.95 -30.50
CA ILE A 177 43.38 -14.88 -30.25
C ILE A 177 42.05 -14.14 -30.51
N ASP A 178 41.10 -14.78 -31.19
CA ASP A 178 39.75 -14.26 -31.30
C ASP A 178 38.99 -14.39 -29.97
N VAL A 179 38.83 -13.27 -29.26
CA VAL A 179 38.07 -13.17 -28.01
C VAL A 179 36.69 -12.53 -28.21
N ALA A 180 36.33 -12.16 -29.43
CA ALA A 180 35.06 -11.45 -29.70
C ALA A 180 33.84 -12.21 -29.14
N PRO A 181 33.71 -13.53 -29.24
CA PRO A 181 32.59 -14.26 -28.65
C PRO A 181 32.54 -14.18 -27.11
N LEU A 182 33.72 -14.14 -26.46
CA LEU A 182 33.82 -14.04 -24.99
C LEU A 182 33.47 -12.64 -24.50
N VAL A 183 33.95 -11.61 -25.19
CA VAL A 183 33.64 -10.20 -24.91
C VAL A 183 32.13 -9.97 -25.08
N ALA A 184 31.53 -10.42 -26.18
CA ALA A 184 30.10 -10.30 -26.40
C ALA A 184 29.27 -10.97 -25.29
N ARG A 185 29.73 -12.13 -24.81
CA ARG A 185 29.07 -12.82 -23.71
C ARG A 185 29.18 -12.08 -22.38
N LEU A 186 30.34 -11.48 -22.12
CA LEU A 186 30.57 -10.67 -20.94
C LEU A 186 29.70 -9.40 -20.96
N ASP A 187 29.65 -8.72 -22.11
CA ASP A 187 28.80 -7.53 -22.30
C ASP A 187 27.32 -7.86 -22.06
N GLN A 188 26.85 -8.99 -22.55
CA GLN A 188 25.49 -9.49 -22.31
C GLN A 188 25.23 -9.77 -20.82
N MET A 189 26.19 -10.32 -20.09
CA MET A 189 26.08 -10.54 -18.65
C MET A 189 26.04 -9.20 -17.91
N MET A 190 26.88 -8.24 -18.27
CA MET A 190 26.88 -6.89 -17.67
C MET A 190 25.54 -6.19 -17.86
N GLU A 191 24.97 -6.27 -19.06
CA GLU A 191 23.65 -5.70 -19.35
C GLU A 191 22.55 -6.34 -18.48
N SER A 192 22.54 -7.67 -18.39
CA SER A 192 21.56 -8.39 -17.57
C SER A 192 21.66 -8.06 -16.08
N VAL A 193 22.88 -7.93 -15.55
CA VAL A 193 23.10 -7.47 -14.16
C VAL A 193 22.59 -6.05 -13.98
N SER A 194 22.90 -5.15 -14.94
CA SER A 194 22.40 -3.78 -14.91
C SER A 194 20.88 -3.70 -14.89
N GLN A 195 20.20 -4.47 -15.73
CA GLN A 195 18.74 -4.55 -15.78
C GLN A 195 18.14 -5.09 -14.48
N LEU A 196 18.73 -6.12 -13.87
CA LEU A 196 18.28 -6.64 -12.58
C LEU A 196 18.40 -5.61 -11.45
N LEU A 197 19.52 -4.88 -11.43
CA LEU A 197 19.75 -3.84 -10.43
C LEU A 197 18.84 -2.63 -10.63
N GLN A 198 18.55 -2.23 -11.86
CA GLN A 198 17.56 -1.21 -12.17
C GLN A 198 16.16 -1.66 -11.72
N LEU A 199 15.79 -2.90 -11.98
CA LEU A 199 14.53 -3.48 -11.55
C LEU A 199 14.39 -3.50 -10.02
N ALA A 200 15.46 -3.87 -9.30
CA ALA A 200 15.47 -3.86 -7.84
C ALA A 200 15.27 -2.43 -7.27
N ARG A 201 15.96 -1.44 -7.84
CA ARG A 201 15.80 -0.02 -7.45
C ARG A 201 14.40 0.51 -7.73
N ALA A 202 13.87 0.20 -8.90
CA ALA A 202 12.58 0.68 -9.32
C ALA A 202 11.42 0.02 -8.54
N GLY A 203 11.56 -1.27 -8.18
CA GLY A 203 10.61 -1.95 -7.29
C GLY A 203 10.50 -1.25 -5.93
N GLN A 204 11.59 -0.64 -5.45
CA GLN A 204 11.62 0.11 -4.19
C GLN A 204 10.97 1.50 -4.32
N SER A 205 11.18 2.20 -5.44
CA SER A 205 10.50 3.48 -5.74
C SER A 205 8.99 3.30 -5.89
N PHE A 206 8.58 2.17 -6.43
CA PHE A 206 7.17 1.78 -6.57
C PHE A 206 6.49 1.55 -5.21
N SER A 207 7.20 0.98 -4.23
CA SER A 207 6.72 0.81 -2.85
C SER A 207 6.56 2.14 -2.10
N SER A 208 7.10 3.24 -2.63
CA SER A 208 7.01 4.58 -2.04
C SER A 208 5.83 5.42 -2.56
N GLY A 209 4.92 4.82 -3.37
CA GLY A 209 3.69 5.48 -3.84
C GLY A 209 3.89 6.55 -4.90
N ASN A 210 5.04 6.64 -5.52
CA ASN A 210 5.31 7.59 -6.61
C ASN A 210 4.72 7.09 -7.96
N TYR A 211 3.42 6.81 -7.96
CA TYR A 211 2.69 6.53 -9.19
C TYR A 211 2.49 7.82 -9.97
N GLN A 212 2.98 7.86 -11.19
CA GLN A 212 2.71 8.92 -12.14
C GLN A 212 1.64 8.48 -13.14
N HIS A 213 0.93 9.47 -13.70
CA HIS A 213 0.06 9.24 -14.85
C HIS A 213 0.96 9.07 -16.07
N VAL A 214 1.01 7.86 -16.63
CA VAL A 214 1.88 7.52 -17.76
C VAL A 214 1.00 7.23 -18.97
N LYS A 215 1.16 8.01 -20.02
CA LYS A 215 0.56 7.78 -21.33
C LYS A 215 1.41 6.77 -22.10
N LEU A 216 0.87 5.58 -22.35
CA LEU A 216 1.64 4.46 -22.90
C LEU A 216 2.25 4.80 -24.28
N LEU A 217 1.56 5.54 -25.12
CA LEU A 217 2.10 5.94 -26.42
C LEU A 217 3.18 7.02 -26.27
N GLU A 218 2.87 8.14 -25.60
CA GLU A 218 3.74 9.33 -25.56
C GLU A 218 4.95 9.15 -24.64
N ASP A 219 4.77 8.48 -23.47
CA ASP A 219 5.81 8.38 -22.44
C ASP A 219 6.61 7.09 -22.52
N VAL A 220 6.09 6.04 -23.20
CA VAL A 220 6.74 4.72 -23.24
C VAL A 220 7.14 4.33 -24.64
N ILE A 221 6.22 4.28 -25.62
CA ILE A 221 6.48 3.73 -26.94
C ILE A 221 7.31 4.71 -27.79
N LEU A 222 6.84 5.95 -27.95
CA LEU A 222 7.53 6.92 -28.80
C LEU A 222 8.97 7.22 -28.33
N PRO A 223 9.24 7.43 -27.03
CA PRO A 223 10.62 7.65 -26.58
C PRO A 223 11.55 6.45 -26.75
N SER A 224 11.00 5.23 -26.87
CA SER A 224 11.79 4.00 -27.07
C SER A 224 11.98 3.65 -28.55
N TYR A 225 11.28 4.33 -29.46
CA TYR A 225 11.20 3.94 -30.87
C TYR A 225 12.56 3.93 -31.58
N ASP A 226 13.34 4.99 -31.45
CA ASP A 226 14.63 5.13 -32.17
C ASP A 226 15.64 4.05 -31.72
N GLU A 227 15.70 3.79 -30.40
CA GLU A 227 16.56 2.74 -29.85
C GLU A 227 16.14 1.35 -30.34
N LEU A 228 14.83 1.06 -30.28
CA LEU A 228 14.29 -0.22 -30.71
C LEU A 228 14.44 -0.45 -32.20
N SER A 229 14.18 0.56 -33.04
CA SER A 229 14.37 0.50 -34.49
C SER A 229 15.83 0.21 -34.85
N THR A 230 16.78 0.93 -34.24
CA THR A 230 18.20 0.72 -34.45
C THR A 230 18.64 -0.71 -34.11
N MET A 231 18.08 -1.29 -33.06
CA MET A 231 18.32 -2.68 -32.69
C MET A 231 17.78 -3.65 -33.76
N LEU A 232 16.58 -3.41 -34.28
CA LEU A 232 15.91 -4.25 -35.26
C LEU A 232 16.57 -4.20 -36.64
N ASP A 233 17.14 -3.06 -37.02
CA ASP A 233 17.85 -2.85 -38.28
C ASP A 233 19.03 -3.84 -38.48
N GLN A 234 19.65 -4.29 -37.37
CA GLN A 234 20.74 -5.28 -37.42
C GLN A 234 20.33 -6.58 -38.08
N ARG A 235 19.03 -6.91 -38.08
CA ARG A 235 18.46 -8.10 -38.71
C ARG A 235 17.43 -7.73 -39.80
N GLN A 236 17.46 -6.49 -40.30
CA GLN A 236 16.53 -5.98 -41.32
C GLN A 236 15.04 -6.18 -40.92
N GLN A 237 14.75 -6.15 -39.62
CA GLN A 237 13.40 -6.27 -39.09
C GLN A 237 12.76 -4.87 -38.98
N THR A 238 11.43 -4.81 -39.07
CA THR A 238 10.69 -3.55 -39.04
C THR A 238 9.84 -3.46 -37.80
N LEU A 239 9.90 -2.32 -37.07
CA LEU A 239 9.03 -2.04 -35.94
C LEU A 239 7.77 -1.32 -36.44
N LEU A 240 6.62 -1.95 -36.23
CA LEU A 240 5.32 -1.36 -36.53
C LEU A 240 4.68 -0.79 -35.26
N LEU A 241 4.32 0.49 -35.34
CA LEU A 241 3.66 1.20 -34.24
C LEU A 241 2.15 0.88 -34.20
N PRO A 242 1.45 1.14 -33.08
CA PRO A 242 0.02 0.98 -32.98
C PRO A 242 -0.73 1.84 -34.01
N GLU A 243 -1.69 1.26 -34.72
CA GLU A 243 -2.53 1.95 -35.72
C GLU A 243 -3.46 3.01 -35.09
N SER A 244 -3.86 2.79 -33.85
CA SER A 244 -4.73 3.70 -33.10
C SER A 244 -3.91 4.49 -32.07
N ALA A 245 -3.98 5.80 -32.14
CA ALA A 245 -3.43 6.73 -31.14
C ALA A 245 -4.37 6.80 -29.90
N ALA A 246 -4.77 5.66 -29.36
CA ALA A 246 -5.57 5.66 -28.13
C ALA A 246 -4.76 6.27 -26.99
N ASP A 247 -5.28 7.33 -26.38
CA ASP A 247 -4.68 7.99 -25.21
C ASP A 247 -4.88 7.12 -23.95
N ILE A 248 -4.17 5.98 -23.95
CA ILE A 248 -4.26 4.99 -22.87
C ILE A 248 -3.30 5.40 -21.77
N THR A 249 -3.86 5.82 -20.63
CA THR A 249 -3.11 6.23 -19.45
C THR A 249 -3.19 5.19 -18.35
N VAL A 250 -2.05 4.89 -17.73
CA VAL A 250 -1.92 3.98 -16.58
C VAL A 250 -1.23 4.70 -15.43
N GLN A 251 -1.45 4.21 -14.21
CA GLN A 251 -0.64 4.63 -13.07
C GLN A 251 0.62 3.76 -13.00
N GLY A 252 1.80 4.38 -13.04
CA GLY A 252 3.02 3.62 -13.06
C GLY A 252 4.30 4.46 -13.16
N ASP A 253 5.39 3.79 -13.50
CA ASP A 253 6.71 4.36 -13.77
C ASP A 253 7.04 4.18 -15.25
N ALA A 254 7.20 5.29 -15.97
CA ALA A 254 7.50 5.28 -17.40
C ALA A 254 8.83 4.57 -17.73
N THR A 255 9.83 4.67 -16.86
CA THR A 255 11.14 4.03 -17.04
C THR A 255 11.03 2.50 -16.98
N LEU A 256 10.25 2.00 -16.00
CA LEU A 256 9.98 0.56 -15.89
C LEU A 256 9.17 0.04 -17.07
N LEU A 257 8.16 0.79 -17.49
CA LEU A 257 7.34 0.39 -18.64
C LEU A 257 8.13 0.41 -19.95
N ARG A 258 9.10 1.35 -20.14
CA ARG A 258 10.05 1.30 -21.25
C ARG A 258 10.95 0.06 -21.18
N MET A 259 11.46 -0.27 -19.99
CA MET A 259 12.24 -1.49 -19.77
C MET A 259 11.43 -2.75 -20.09
N LEU A 260 10.16 -2.79 -19.70
CA LEU A 260 9.23 -3.88 -20.04
C LEU A 260 9.08 -4.00 -21.56
N LEU A 261 8.76 -2.89 -22.25
CA LEU A 261 8.62 -2.85 -23.71
C LEU A 261 9.89 -3.31 -24.40
N ARG A 262 11.06 -2.83 -23.99
CA ARG A 262 12.35 -3.24 -24.54
C ARG A 262 12.54 -4.75 -24.42
N ASN A 263 12.29 -5.35 -23.26
CA ASN A 263 12.44 -6.79 -23.06
C ASN A 263 11.48 -7.61 -23.94
N LEU A 264 10.26 -7.13 -24.16
CA LEU A 264 9.31 -7.77 -25.08
C LEU A 264 9.82 -7.71 -26.53
N VAL A 265 10.27 -6.53 -26.97
CA VAL A 265 10.79 -6.34 -28.35
C VAL A 265 12.11 -7.07 -28.54
N GLU A 266 13.03 -7.11 -27.56
CA GLU A 266 14.25 -7.91 -27.63
C GLU A 266 13.95 -9.40 -27.80
N ASN A 267 12.94 -9.95 -27.11
CA ASN A 267 12.51 -11.31 -27.29
C ASN A 267 11.95 -11.53 -28.71
N ALA A 268 11.08 -10.66 -29.20
CA ALA A 268 10.55 -10.71 -30.54
C ALA A 268 11.69 -10.67 -31.60
N HIS A 269 12.63 -9.74 -31.46
CA HIS A 269 13.82 -9.61 -32.32
C HIS A 269 14.65 -10.92 -32.38
N ARG A 270 14.86 -11.54 -31.24
CA ARG A 270 15.70 -12.71 -31.09
C ARG A 270 15.10 -13.94 -31.77
N TYR A 271 13.78 -14.15 -31.62
CA TYR A 271 13.13 -15.38 -32.09
C TYR A 271 12.50 -15.24 -33.47
N SER A 272 12.34 -14.03 -33.99
CA SER A 272 11.81 -13.83 -35.34
C SER A 272 12.85 -13.98 -36.41
N PRO A 273 12.46 -14.38 -37.65
CA PRO A 273 13.31 -14.41 -38.80
C PRO A 273 13.90 -13.03 -39.16
N GLN A 274 14.96 -13.06 -39.96
CA GLN A 274 15.48 -11.83 -40.57
C GLN A 274 14.43 -11.26 -41.56
N GLY A 275 14.28 -9.93 -41.58
CA GLY A 275 13.33 -9.25 -42.47
C GLY A 275 11.87 -9.31 -42.02
N SER A 276 11.58 -9.86 -40.82
CA SER A 276 10.22 -9.96 -40.28
C SER A 276 9.74 -8.65 -39.67
N ASN A 277 8.42 -8.57 -39.42
CA ASN A 277 7.80 -7.45 -38.74
C ASN A 277 7.59 -7.75 -37.25
N ILE A 278 7.83 -6.76 -36.42
CA ILE A 278 7.52 -6.77 -35.00
C ILE A 278 6.51 -5.65 -34.74
N MET A 279 5.33 -5.99 -34.23
CA MET A 279 4.21 -5.08 -34.10
C MET A 279 3.90 -4.77 -32.65
N ILE A 280 3.86 -3.48 -32.28
CA ILE A 280 3.37 -3.03 -30.99
C ILE A 280 1.87 -2.72 -31.14
N LYS A 281 1.05 -3.23 -30.23
CA LYS A 281 -0.39 -2.96 -30.17
C LYS A 281 -0.76 -2.37 -28.82
N LEU A 282 -1.63 -1.37 -28.86
CA LEU A 282 -2.29 -0.81 -27.69
C LEU A 282 -3.79 -1.01 -27.82
N GLN A 283 -4.41 -1.55 -26.78
CA GLN A 283 -5.84 -1.84 -26.75
C GLN A 283 -6.41 -1.59 -25.36
N GLU A 284 -7.71 -1.31 -25.29
CA GLU A 284 -8.47 -1.32 -24.04
C GLU A 284 -9.32 -2.59 -23.99
N ASP A 285 -8.98 -3.50 -23.07
CA ASP A 285 -9.74 -4.73 -22.83
C ASP A 285 -9.74 -5.06 -21.34
N GLY A 286 -10.74 -4.56 -20.62
CA GLY A 286 -10.83 -4.69 -19.16
C GLY A 286 -9.64 -4.05 -18.41
N GLY A 287 -8.86 -3.19 -19.08
CA GLY A 287 -7.66 -2.51 -18.63
C GLY A 287 -6.87 -1.99 -19.83
N ALA A 288 -5.71 -1.41 -19.56
CA ALA A 288 -4.76 -1.00 -20.60
C ALA A 288 -3.92 -2.22 -21.03
N VAL A 289 -4.01 -2.60 -22.28
CA VAL A 289 -3.25 -3.72 -22.85
C VAL A 289 -2.16 -3.20 -23.78
N MET A 290 -0.91 -3.55 -23.48
CA MET A 290 0.24 -3.34 -24.37
C MET A 290 0.76 -4.71 -24.79
N ALA A 291 0.78 -4.96 -26.10
CA ALA A 291 1.19 -6.20 -26.70
C ALA A 291 2.33 -6.00 -27.71
N VAL A 292 3.23 -6.98 -27.79
CA VAL A 292 4.23 -7.13 -28.84
C VAL A 292 3.96 -8.43 -29.56
N GLU A 293 3.76 -8.37 -30.87
CA GLU A 293 3.54 -9.52 -31.74
C GLU A 293 4.73 -9.69 -32.68
N ASP A 294 5.19 -10.92 -32.81
CA ASP A 294 6.31 -11.32 -33.68
C ASP A 294 5.87 -12.32 -34.77
N GLU A 295 6.76 -12.59 -35.71
CA GLU A 295 6.59 -13.56 -36.79
C GLU A 295 7.53 -14.76 -36.61
N GLY A 296 7.85 -15.12 -35.36
CA GLY A 296 8.70 -16.24 -35.01
C GLY A 296 8.03 -17.61 -35.14
N PRO A 297 8.67 -18.66 -34.69
CA PRO A 297 8.16 -20.05 -34.78
C PRO A 297 7.00 -20.33 -33.79
N GLY A 298 6.67 -19.36 -32.93
CA GLY A 298 5.74 -19.60 -31.84
C GLY A 298 6.37 -20.26 -30.61
N ILE A 299 5.53 -20.63 -29.65
CA ILE A 299 5.92 -21.18 -28.36
C ILE A 299 5.17 -22.46 -28.04
N ASP A 300 5.73 -23.30 -27.17
CA ASP A 300 5.02 -24.40 -26.53
C ASP A 300 4.19 -23.84 -25.35
N GLU A 301 2.90 -23.66 -25.56
CA GLU A 301 2.00 -23.04 -24.56
C GLU A 301 1.92 -23.86 -23.26
N SER A 302 2.21 -25.16 -23.29
CA SER A 302 2.25 -25.98 -22.07
C SER A 302 3.35 -25.54 -21.09
N LYS A 303 4.39 -24.83 -21.57
CA LYS A 303 5.53 -24.34 -20.80
C LYS A 303 5.44 -22.85 -20.45
N CYS A 304 4.39 -22.14 -20.85
CA CYS A 304 4.26 -20.68 -20.61
C CYS A 304 4.44 -20.30 -19.14
N GLY A 305 3.91 -21.06 -18.19
CA GLY A 305 4.08 -20.82 -16.76
C GLY A 305 5.52 -20.96 -16.26
N GLU A 306 6.36 -21.69 -16.96
CA GLU A 306 7.79 -21.85 -16.63
C GLU A 306 8.63 -20.74 -17.27
N LEU A 307 8.26 -20.27 -18.46
CA LEU A 307 9.01 -19.26 -19.22
C LEU A 307 9.07 -17.88 -18.54
N SER A 308 8.14 -17.60 -17.62
CA SER A 308 8.17 -16.39 -16.80
C SER A 308 9.10 -16.49 -15.58
N LYS A 309 9.66 -17.67 -15.30
CA LYS A 309 10.67 -17.84 -14.24
C LYS A 309 12.04 -17.39 -14.71
N ALA A 310 12.83 -16.84 -13.79
CA ALA A 310 14.19 -16.41 -14.09
C ALA A 310 15.08 -17.60 -14.55
N PHE A 311 15.93 -17.34 -15.52
CA PHE A 311 16.89 -18.30 -16.09
C PHE A 311 16.27 -19.48 -16.87
N VAL A 312 14.98 -19.46 -17.16
CA VAL A 312 14.33 -20.46 -18.01
C VAL A 312 14.36 -20.02 -19.48
N ARG A 313 14.69 -20.95 -20.38
CA ARG A 313 14.79 -20.73 -21.82
C ARG A 313 14.11 -21.85 -22.56
N MET A 314 13.42 -21.54 -23.66
CA MET A 314 12.78 -22.53 -24.52
C MET A 314 13.83 -23.27 -25.40
N ASP A 315 14.78 -22.49 -25.93
CA ASP A 315 15.79 -23.03 -26.86
C ASP A 315 17.15 -22.42 -26.56
N SER A 316 18.15 -23.28 -26.35
CA SER A 316 19.54 -22.89 -26.09
C SER A 316 20.28 -22.37 -27.32
N ARG A 317 19.76 -22.58 -28.52
CA ARG A 317 20.35 -22.11 -29.79
C ARG A 317 20.32 -20.59 -29.95
N TYR A 318 19.31 -19.93 -29.36
CA TYR A 318 19.20 -18.48 -29.38
C TYR A 318 19.87 -17.92 -28.14
N GLY A 319 20.85 -17.02 -28.31
CA GLY A 319 21.60 -16.40 -27.21
C GLY A 319 20.68 -15.76 -26.16
N GLY A 320 21.21 -15.43 -24.97
CA GLY A 320 20.50 -14.76 -23.89
C GLY A 320 20.53 -15.53 -22.58
N ILE A 321 20.30 -14.83 -21.43
CA ILE A 321 20.44 -15.40 -20.08
C ILE A 321 19.10 -15.95 -19.56
N GLY A 322 17.98 -15.69 -20.23
CA GLY A 322 16.65 -16.13 -19.80
C GLY A 322 16.04 -15.23 -18.71
N LEU A 323 16.45 -13.97 -18.64
CA LEU A 323 15.96 -13.00 -17.65
C LEU A 323 14.86 -12.08 -18.19
N GLY A 324 14.76 -11.87 -19.50
CA GLY A 324 13.85 -10.88 -20.11
C GLY A 324 12.39 -11.03 -19.67
N LEU A 325 11.82 -12.24 -19.80
CA LEU A 325 10.41 -12.48 -19.44
C LEU A 325 10.17 -12.43 -17.92
N SER A 326 11.16 -12.77 -17.09
CA SER A 326 11.05 -12.63 -15.64
C SER A 326 11.06 -11.14 -15.22
N ILE A 327 11.83 -10.30 -15.92
CA ILE A 327 11.81 -8.84 -15.75
C ILE A 327 10.43 -8.30 -16.14
N VAL A 328 9.89 -8.70 -17.31
CA VAL A 328 8.52 -8.34 -17.73
C VAL A 328 7.49 -8.72 -16.68
N SER A 329 7.52 -9.98 -16.22
CA SER A 329 6.60 -10.47 -15.19
C SER A 329 6.69 -9.64 -13.89
N ARG A 330 7.91 -9.32 -13.45
CA ARG A 330 8.14 -8.54 -12.23
C ARG A 330 7.66 -7.11 -12.37
N ILE A 331 7.95 -6.43 -13.48
CA ILE A 331 7.47 -5.07 -13.74
C ILE A 331 5.94 -5.06 -13.79
N THR A 332 5.34 -6.05 -14.46
CA THR A 332 3.89 -6.18 -14.54
C THR A 332 3.25 -6.36 -13.16
N GLN A 333 3.84 -7.18 -12.28
CA GLN A 333 3.39 -7.35 -10.89
C GLN A 333 3.48 -6.05 -10.09
N LEU A 334 4.58 -5.29 -10.25
CA LEU A 334 4.73 -3.97 -9.61
C LEU A 334 3.60 -3.03 -10.02
N HIS A 335 3.15 -3.05 -11.27
CA HIS A 335 2.04 -2.27 -11.79
C HIS A 335 0.65 -2.90 -11.53
N HIS A 336 0.57 -3.90 -10.63
CA HIS A 336 -0.68 -4.63 -10.31
C HIS A 336 -1.38 -5.20 -11.56
N GLY A 337 -0.59 -5.52 -12.60
CA GLY A 337 -1.05 -6.06 -13.87
C GLY A 337 -0.88 -7.57 -13.98
N GLN A 338 -1.16 -8.08 -15.16
CA GLN A 338 -1.01 -9.49 -15.52
C GLN A 338 -0.23 -9.60 -16.84
N PHE A 339 0.71 -10.54 -16.91
CA PHE A 339 1.49 -10.86 -18.10
C PHE A 339 0.98 -12.15 -18.74
N PHE A 340 0.89 -12.14 -20.07
CA PHE A 340 0.43 -13.27 -20.88
C PHE A 340 1.36 -13.50 -22.07
N LEU A 341 1.48 -14.76 -22.45
CA LEU A 341 2.28 -15.19 -23.57
C LEU A 341 1.52 -16.32 -24.30
N GLN A 342 1.26 -16.14 -25.60
CA GLN A 342 0.49 -17.09 -26.41
C GLN A 342 0.92 -17.07 -27.87
N ASN A 343 0.60 -18.09 -28.65
CA ASN A 343 0.76 -18.06 -30.09
C ASN A 343 -0.24 -17.13 -30.74
N ARG A 344 0.13 -16.53 -31.88
CA ARG A 344 -0.79 -15.77 -32.73
C ARG A 344 -1.83 -16.72 -33.32
N GLN A 345 -3.08 -16.27 -33.45
CA GLN A 345 -4.18 -17.13 -33.92
C GLN A 345 -4.21 -17.26 -35.45
N GLU A 346 -3.85 -16.20 -36.19
CA GLU A 346 -4.03 -16.12 -37.62
C GLU A 346 -2.75 -16.41 -38.41
N THR A 347 -1.59 -16.24 -37.80
CA THR A 347 -0.28 -16.37 -38.46
C THR A 347 0.71 -17.01 -37.49
N SER A 348 1.83 -17.56 -38.03
CA SER A 348 2.93 -17.99 -37.18
C SER A 348 3.50 -16.85 -36.39
N GLY A 349 3.89 -17.08 -35.15
CA GLY A 349 4.49 -16.08 -34.26
C GLY A 349 3.95 -16.12 -32.84
N THR A 350 4.51 -15.25 -31.99
CA THR A 350 4.15 -15.12 -30.60
C THR A 350 3.49 -13.77 -30.34
N ARG A 351 2.51 -13.74 -29.46
CA ARG A 351 1.95 -12.53 -28.86
C ARG A 351 2.30 -12.53 -27.38
N ALA A 352 3.17 -11.61 -26.98
CA ALA A 352 3.50 -11.33 -25.60
C ALA A 352 2.82 -10.02 -25.18
N TRP A 353 2.02 -10.02 -24.12
CA TRP A 353 1.23 -8.85 -23.75
C TRP A 353 1.02 -8.72 -22.24
N VAL A 354 0.84 -7.48 -21.82
CA VAL A 354 0.55 -7.14 -20.44
C VAL A 354 -0.77 -6.41 -20.34
N ARG A 355 -1.56 -6.73 -19.32
CA ARG A 355 -2.75 -6.00 -18.93
C ARG A 355 -2.45 -5.21 -17.68
N LEU A 356 -2.52 -3.89 -17.76
CA LEU A 356 -2.28 -2.96 -16.68
C LEU A 356 -3.60 -2.34 -16.21
N LYS A 357 -3.66 -1.91 -14.96
CA LYS A 357 -4.84 -1.22 -14.45
C LYS A 357 -4.91 0.17 -15.07
N LYS A 358 -6.03 0.46 -15.78
CA LYS A 358 -6.29 1.78 -16.36
C LYS A 358 -6.47 2.81 -15.25
N ASP A 359 -5.93 4.02 -15.46
CA ASP A 359 -6.19 5.15 -14.58
C ASP A 359 -7.63 5.65 -14.77
N GLN A 360 -8.42 5.65 -13.69
CA GLN A 360 -9.82 6.09 -13.71
C GLN A 360 -9.98 7.60 -13.61
N TYR A 361 -8.89 8.36 -13.38
CA TYR A 361 -8.98 9.80 -13.15
C TYR A 361 -9.28 10.63 -14.40
N VAL A 362 -8.99 10.12 -15.61
CA VAL A 362 -9.20 10.86 -16.89
C VAL A 362 -10.66 10.81 -17.35
N ALA A 363 -11.46 9.86 -16.89
CA ALA A 363 -12.86 9.69 -17.34
C ALA A 363 -13.85 10.74 -16.78
N ASN A 364 -13.43 11.60 -15.83
CA ASN A 364 -14.32 12.59 -15.19
C ASN A 364 -14.05 14.06 -15.63
N GLN A 365 -13.27 14.29 -16.67
CA GLN A 365 -12.99 15.64 -17.19
C GLN A 365 -13.46 15.89 -18.63
N ILE A 366 -14.40 15.10 -19.15
CA ILE A 366 -15.08 15.36 -20.42
C ILE A 366 -16.56 15.59 -20.16
#